data_adbff7083b6f36df8db8c1561893d446
#
_entry.id   adbff7083b6f36df8db8c1561893d446
#
_cell.length_a   1.000
_cell.length_b   1.000
_cell.length_c   1.000
_cell.angle_alpha   90.00
_cell.angle_beta   90.00
_cell.angle_gamma   90.00
#
_symmetry.space_group_name_H-M   'P 1'
#
loop_
_entity.id
_entity.type
_entity.pdbx_description
1 polymer ?
#
loop_
_entity_poly.entity_id
_entity_poly.type
_entity_poly.pdbx_seq_one_letter_code
_entity_poly.pdbx_strand_id
1 'polypeptide(L)'
;MIVLKDVSFQYEGCEEGVHGIDLTVCDGECVVLTGPSGGGKTTLTRLLNGLAPSYYQGTKKGDLWINYTEIASLPAWKIGQEIGSVFQDPKSQFFSSELAGEVAFACENYGMAKQEIRKRTDEAIASMGLETLRARPLDVLSSGEKQRVAVASVYALRPHTYVCDEPTANLDSEGATRLAGILRKLKDEGNTLIIAEHRLAWLSGIADRFVYVSEGTIQWEKTPAQMRELSEEERKRYGLREVTETEASLPGVPANAGEEHFFCRNLTCRRKKLLIFENLNLSLPAGKITALTGRNGAGKTTLAMVLAGLQKQSGGEIYIGGKKLPAGKRRKVVWYSSNDTGTQFLPPASRRNCCSIPMLPPGGWNMPEHC
;
A
#
# COMPACT_ATOMS: atom_id res chain seq x y z
N MET A 1 14.56 7.37 21.57
CA MET A 1 13.38 6.96 22.38
C MET A 1 12.20 7.87 22.07
N ILE A 2 11.01 7.30 21.88
CA ILE A 2 9.75 8.04 21.66
C ILE A 2 8.78 7.72 22.79
N VAL A 3 8.12 8.74 23.34
CA VAL A 3 7.17 8.57 24.46
C VAL A 3 5.89 9.35 24.15
N LEU A 4 4.76 8.67 24.14
CA LEU A 4 3.42 9.24 24.14
C LEU A 4 2.83 9.05 25.53
N LYS A 5 2.29 10.12 26.13
CA LYS A 5 1.65 10.07 27.44
C LYS A 5 0.30 10.76 27.37
N ASP A 6 -0.76 9.97 27.56
CA ASP A 6 -2.17 10.39 27.48
C ASP A 6 -2.47 11.20 26.19
N VAL A 7 -1.87 10.77 25.06
CA VAL A 7 -2.00 11.50 23.80
C VAL A 7 -3.37 11.25 23.19
N SER A 8 -4.09 12.34 22.95
CA SER A 8 -5.35 12.33 22.22
C SER A 8 -5.27 13.31 21.06
N PHE A 9 -5.88 12.96 19.92
CA PHE A 9 -5.98 13.84 18.76
C PHE A 9 -7.29 13.62 18.04
N GLN A 10 -8.01 14.69 17.78
CA GLN A 10 -9.27 14.69 17.05
C GLN A 10 -9.15 15.63 15.86
N TYR A 11 -9.45 15.14 14.65
CA TYR A 11 -9.45 15.96 13.44
C TYR A 11 -10.55 17.02 13.50
N GLU A 12 -10.28 18.18 12.91
CA GLU A 12 -11.28 19.25 12.81
C GLU A 12 -12.46 18.82 11.92
N GLY A 13 -13.68 19.01 12.44
CA GLY A 13 -14.91 18.72 11.71
C GLY A 13 -15.33 17.26 11.62
N CYS A 14 -14.64 16.32 12.32
CA CYS A 14 -15.07 14.93 12.43
C CYS A 14 -14.80 14.34 13.82
N GLU A 15 -15.43 13.20 14.11
CA GLU A 15 -15.22 12.48 15.37
C GLU A 15 -14.01 11.52 15.33
N GLU A 16 -13.38 11.39 14.18
CA GLU A 16 -12.24 10.49 14.01
C GLU A 16 -11.00 11.02 14.73
N GLY A 17 -10.21 10.09 15.29
CA GLY A 17 -9.00 10.46 16.03
C GLY A 17 -8.38 9.32 16.81
N VAL A 18 -7.60 9.69 17.82
CA VAL A 18 -7.04 8.78 18.83
C VAL A 18 -7.20 9.35 20.21
N HIS A 19 -7.33 8.50 21.23
CA HIS A 19 -7.70 8.91 22.57
C HIS A 19 -6.88 8.16 23.61
N GLY A 20 -6.29 8.90 24.58
CA GLY A 20 -5.59 8.33 25.73
C GLY A 20 -4.50 7.35 25.35
N ILE A 21 -3.66 7.71 24.39
CA ILE A 21 -2.58 6.86 23.91
C ILE A 21 -1.38 6.97 24.84
N ASP A 22 -1.03 5.86 25.48
CA ASP A 22 0.22 5.66 26.21
C ASP A 22 1.08 4.65 25.44
N LEU A 23 2.22 5.09 24.92
CA LEU A 23 3.14 4.26 24.15
C LEU A 23 4.57 4.72 24.35
N THR A 24 5.46 3.80 24.69
CA THR A 24 6.90 4.05 24.70
C THR A 24 7.58 3.17 23.68
N VAL A 25 8.40 3.75 22.81
CA VAL A 25 9.22 3.03 21.83
C VAL A 25 10.69 3.28 22.15
N CYS A 26 11.42 2.19 22.41
CA CYS A 26 12.84 2.24 22.71
C CYS A 26 13.69 2.47 21.47
N ASP A 27 14.92 2.96 21.66
CA ASP A 27 15.87 3.09 20.55
C ASP A 27 16.22 1.71 19.99
N GLY A 28 16.26 1.59 18.66
CA GLY A 28 16.51 0.34 17.95
C GLY A 28 15.34 -0.65 17.95
N GLU A 29 14.20 -0.31 18.58
CA GLU A 29 13.01 -1.15 18.60
C GLU A 29 12.23 -1.07 17.28
N CYS A 30 11.70 -2.20 16.83
CA CYS A 30 10.73 -2.26 15.74
C CYS A 30 9.32 -2.54 16.30
N VAL A 31 8.48 -1.51 16.33
CA VAL A 31 7.09 -1.57 16.77
C VAL A 31 6.16 -1.60 15.57
N VAL A 32 5.25 -2.58 15.52
CA VAL A 32 4.24 -2.71 14.47
C VAL A 32 2.87 -2.31 15.01
N LEU A 33 2.32 -1.23 14.46
CA LEU A 33 0.95 -0.79 14.73
C LEU A 33 0.00 -1.58 13.82
N THR A 34 -0.88 -2.38 14.39
CA THR A 34 -1.85 -3.18 13.64
C THR A 34 -3.28 -2.96 14.13
N GLY A 35 -4.27 -3.46 13.41
CA GLY A 35 -5.69 -3.27 13.73
C GLY A 35 -6.53 -2.95 12.50
N PRO A 36 -7.85 -2.75 12.63
CA PRO A 36 -8.75 -2.50 11.52
C PRO A 36 -8.43 -1.18 10.80
N SER A 37 -8.89 -1.05 9.54
CA SER A 37 -8.88 0.24 8.84
C SER A 37 -9.75 1.24 9.61
N GLY A 38 -9.28 2.50 9.69
CA GLY A 38 -9.93 3.52 10.51
C GLY A 38 -9.67 3.41 12.03
N GLY A 39 -8.92 2.39 12.50
CA GLY A 39 -8.64 2.20 13.93
C GLY A 39 -7.73 3.24 14.58
N GLY A 40 -7.14 4.18 13.83
CA GLY A 40 -6.28 5.25 14.37
C GLY A 40 -4.78 5.12 14.05
N LYS A 41 -4.34 4.05 13.36
CA LYS A 41 -2.91 3.80 13.05
C LYS A 41 -2.25 4.95 12.27
N THR A 42 -2.87 5.39 11.17
CA THR A 42 -2.39 6.52 10.37
C THR A 42 -2.40 7.83 11.15
N THR A 43 -3.35 8.01 12.08
CA THR A 43 -3.36 9.17 12.98
C THR A 43 -2.14 9.14 13.91
N LEU A 44 -1.79 7.98 14.46
CA LEU A 44 -0.57 7.82 15.26
C LEU A 44 0.69 8.10 14.44
N THR A 45 0.80 7.58 13.21
CA THR A 45 1.95 7.89 12.35
C THR A 45 2.05 9.39 12.05
N ARG A 46 0.91 10.08 11.83
CA ARG A 46 0.86 11.53 11.60
C ARG A 46 1.23 12.36 12.84
N LEU A 47 0.90 11.89 14.01
CA LEU A 47 1.34 12.53 15.26
C LEU A 47 2.85 12.39 15.45
N LEU A 48 3.38 11.18 15.23
CA LEU A 48 4.80 10.87 15.37
C LEU A 48 5.69 11.70 14.43
N ASN A 49 5.27 11.87 13.19
CA ASN A 49 6.04 12.64 12.20
C ASN A 49 5.71 14.15 12.18
N GLY A 50 4.87 14.63 13.11
CA GLY A 50 4.51 16.03 13.26
C GLY A 50 3.56 16.59 12.19
N LEU A 51 3.01 15.75 11.31
CA LEU A 51 2.01 16.17 10.33
C LEU A 51 0.67 16.51 10.99
N ALA A 52 0.34 15.90 12.12
CA ALA A 52 -0.76 16.31 12.98
C ALA A 52 -0.19 16.95 14.25
N PRO A 53 -0.64 18.12 14.66
CA PRO A 53 -1.70 18.96 14.06
C PRO A 53 -1.22 19.92 12.97
N SER A 54 0.05 19.96 12.60
CA SER A 54 0.64 21.03 11.77
C SER A 54 0.04 21.13 10.36
N TYR A 55 -0.16 19.99 9.70
CA TYR A 55 -0.75 19.88 8.36
C TYR A 55 -2.19 19.37 8.42
N TYR A 56 -2.43 18.32 9.18
CA TYR A 56 -3.76 17.81 9.45
C TYR A 56 -4.33 18.51 10.68
N GLN A 57 -5.22 19.47 10.46
CA GLN A 57 -5.76 20.30 11.53
C GLN A 57 -6.62 19.51 12.50
N GLY A 58 -6.51 19.84 13.77
CA GLY A 58 -7.24 19.16 14.85
C GLY A 58 -6.74 19.58 16.23
N THR A 59 -7.39 19.04 17.26
CA THR A 59 -7.06 19.31 18.64
C THR A 59 -6.22 18.17 19.23
N LYS A 60 -4.99 18.48 19.63
CA LYS A 60 -4.08 17.56 20.33
C LYS A 60 -4.13 17.81 21.85
N LYS A 61 -4.15 16.76 22.65
CA LYS A 61 -3.94 16.76 24.10
C LYS A 61 -2.86 15.75 24.44
N GLY A 62 -2.30 15.86 25.67
CA GLY A 62 -1.25 14.98 26.13
C GLY A 62 0.12 15.31 25.51
N ASP A 63 1.12 14.58 25.93
CA ASP A 63 2.53 14.89 25.69
C ASP A 63 3.16 13.84 24.76
N LEU A 64 3.93 14.31 23.79
CA LEU A 64 4.71 13.47 22.88
C LEU A 64 6.14 13.96 22.83
N TRP A 65 7.09 13.09 23.20
CA TRP A 65 8.52 13.37 23.22
C TRP A 65 9.27 12.48 22.24
N ILE A 66 10.27 13.08 21.61
CA ILE A 66 11.27 12.40 20.79
C ILE A 66 12.62 12.76 21.37
N ASN A 67 13.41 11.76 21.74
CA ASN A 67 14.75 11.95 22.30
C ASN A 67 14.76 13.03 23.40
N TYR A 68 13.84 12.92 24.37
CA TYR A 68 13.65 13.84 25.50
C TYR A 68 13.22 15.28 25.12
N THR A 69 12.89 15.52 23.85
CA THR A 69 12.39 16.83 23.40
C THR A 69 10.90 16.71 23.05
N GLU A 70 10.08 17.60 23.59
CA GLU A 70 8.67 17.63 23.28
C GLU A 70 8.44 18.05 21.83
N ILE A 71 7.68 17.24 21.07
CA ILE A 71 7.47 17.45 19.63
C ILE A 71 6.76 18.78 19.33
N ALA A 72 5.86 19.22 20.21
CA ALA A 72 5.13 20.48 20.08
C ALA A 72 6.06 21.69 20.11
N SER A 73 7.25 21.58 20.69
CA SER A 73 8.27 22.65 20.73
C SER A 73 9.14 22.69 19.49
N LEU A 74 9.05 21.67 18.61
CA LEU A 74 9.92 21.54 17.44
C LEU A 74 9.20 22.04 16.17
N PRO A 75 9.87 22.81 15.31
CA PRO A 75 9.35 23.10 14.00
C PRO A 75 9.38 21.84 13.12
N ALA A 76 8.44 21.72 12.17
CA ALA A 76 8.25 20.52 11.33
C ALA A 76 9.55 20.02 10.65
N TRP A 77 10.42 20.94 10.21
CA TRP A 77 11.69 20.57 9.57
C TRP A 77 12.67 19.87 10.52
N LYS A 78 12.66 20.21 11.84
CA LYS A 78 13.47 19.49 12.84
C LYS A 78 12.91 18.11 13.11
N ILE A 79 11.60 17.98 13.17
CA ILE A 79 10.96 16.65 13.32
C ILE A 79 11.35 15.76 12.14
N GLY A 80 11.32 16.30 10.90
CA GLY A 80 11.73 15.57 9.69
C GLY A 80 13.22 15.18 9.64
N GLN A 81 14.09 15.79 10.43
CA GLN A 81 15.48 15.34 10.59
C GLN A 81 15.60 14.12 11.50
N GLU A 82 14.78 14.05 12.54
CA GLU A 82 14.79 12.98 13.53
C GLU A 82 13.96 11.77 13.07
N ILE A 83 12.85 12.03 12.37
CA ILE A 83 11.89 11.02 11.94
C ILE A 83 11.74 11.05 10.42
N GLY A 84 12.20 9.99 9.79
CA GLY A 84 11.97 9.74 8.37
C GLY A 84 10.61 9.07 8.14
N SER A 85 9.79 9.64 7.26
CA SER A 85 8.45 9.13 6.98
C SER A 85 8.37 8.46 5.63
N VAL A 86 7.79 7.26 5.59
CA VAL A 86 7.48 6.53 4.36
C VAL A 86 5.95 6.38 4.26
N PHE A 87 5.35 7.02 3.26
CA PHE A 87 3.90 7.05 3.11
C PHE A 87 3.36 5.85 2.34
N GLN A 88 2.08 5.57 2.53
CA GLN A 88 1.33 4.49 1.87
C GLN A 88 1.38 4.59 0.34
N ASP A 89 1.22 5.79 -0.21
CA ASP A 89 1.43 6.05 -1.64
C ASP A 89 2.76 6.76 -1.86
N PRO A 90 3.78 6.09 -2.41
CA PRO A 90 5.07 6.71 -2.71
C PRO A 90 4.96 7.94 -3.61
N LYS A 91 3.96 8.00 -4.50
CA LYS A 91 3.79 9.14 -5.41
C LYS A 91 3.44 10.43 -4.67
N SER A 92 2.74 10.34 -3.55
CA SER A 92 2.41 11.51 -2.73
C SER A 92 3.62 12.09 -2.00
N GLN A 93 4.73 11.34 -1.95
CA GLN A 93 5.98 11.73 -1.30
C GLN A 93 6.97 12.39 -2.28
N PHE A 94 6.83 12.15 -3.59
CA PHE A 94 7.82 12.56 -4.59
C PHE A 94 7.69 14.04 -4.98
N PHE A 95 8.82 14.72 -5.01
CA PHE A 95 8.97 16.11 -5.46
C PHE A 95 9.77 16.23 -6.75
N SER A 96 10.64 15.27 -7.04
CA SER A 96 11.44 15.24 -8.26
C SER A 96 10.76 14.40 -9.35
N SER A 97 11.14 14.63 -10.61
CA SER A 97 10.75 13.79 -11.75
C SER A 97 11.69 12.60 -11.97
N GLU A 98 12.90 12.63 -11.40
CA GLU A 98 13.96 11.65 -11.59
C GLU A 98 14.37 11.00 -10.27
N LEU A 99 14.78 9.73 -10.33
CA LEU A 99 15.13 8.94 -9.15
C LEU A 99 16.27 9.57 -8.34
N ALA A 100 17.37 9.94 -8.97
CA ALA A 100 18.52 10.47 -8.25
C ALA A 100 18.22 11.83 -7.60
N GLY A 101 17.43 12.68 -8.28
CA GLY A 101 16.96 13.96 -7.75
C GLY A 101 16.04 13.77 -6.54
N GLU A 102 15.16 12.76 -6.58
CA GLU A 102 14.27 12.45 -5.46
C GLU A 102 15.05 11.98 -4.22
N VAL A 103 16.04 11.11 -4.41
CA VAL A 103 16.88 10.63 -3.32
C VAL A 103 17.76 11.74 -2.73
N ALA A 104 18.20 12.70 -3.54
CA ALA A 104 19.01 13.83 -3.09
C ALA A 104 18.17 14.92 -2.40
N PHE A 105 16.87 15.01 -2.71
CA PHE A 105 16.00 16.15 -2.41
C PHE A 105 16.01 16.58 -0.92
N ALA A 106 15.88 15.62 0.00
CA ALA A 106 15.91 15.95 1.43
C ALA A 106 17.26 16.55 1.86
N CYS A 107 18.38 15.96 1.42
CA CYS A 107 19.72 16.44 1.72
C CYS A 107 19.98 17.84 1.15
N GLU A 108 19.45 18.12 -0.04
CA GLU A 108 19.52 19.47 -0.67
C GLU A 108 18.74 20.50 0.14
N ASN A 109 17.51 20.18 0.57
CA ASN A 109 16.68 21.07 1.37
C ASN A 109 17.29 21.41 2.73
N TYR A 110 18.05 20.48 3.31
CA TYR A 110 18.79 20.76 4.55
C TYR A 110 20.16 21.44 4.31
N GLY A 111 20.46 21.85 3.07
CA GLY A 111 21.65 22.65 2.76
C GLY A 111 22.97 21.91 2.96
N MET A 112 23.00 20.59 2.80
CA MET A 112 24.22 19.79 2.93
C MET A 112 25.23 20.14 1.83
N ALA A 113 26.53 19.92 2.10
CA ALA A 113 27.58 20.13 1.10
C ALA A 113 27.40 19.18 -0.09
N LYS A 114 27.64 19.67 -1.33
CA LYS A 114 27.45 18.91 -2.57
C LYS A 114 28.14 17.52 -2.58
N GLN A 115 29.32 17.44 -1.99
CA GLN A 115 30.04 16.17 -1.91
C GLN A 115 29.30 15.15 -1.00
N GLU A 116 28.78 15.62 0.14
CA GLU A 116 28.04 14.80 1.08
C GLU A 116 26.70 14.35 0.47
N ILE A 117 25.98 15.26 -0.22
CA ILE A 117 24.74 14.93 -0.95
C ILE A 117 24.99 13.79 -1.94
N ARG A 118 26.03 13.92 -2.79
CA ARG A 118 26.38 12.88 -3.76
C ARG A 118 26.66 11.54 -3.08
N LYS A 119 27.52 11.55 -2.05
CA LYS A 119 27.88 10.36 -1.29
C LYS A 119 26.64 9.66 -0.72
N ARG A 120 25.78 10.39 -0.01
CA ARG A 120 24.57 9.84 0.61
C ARG A 120 23.57 9.34 -0.42
N THR A 121 23.42 10.06 -1.53
CA THR A 121 22.54 9.65 -2.65
C THR A 121 23.06 8.33 -3.27
N ASP A 122 24.35 8.21 -3.53
CA ASP A 122 24.95 7.00 -4.12
C ASP A 122 24.82 5.82 -3.16
N GLU A 123 25.09 6.01 -1.88
CA GLU A 123 24.93 4.98 -0.85
C GLU A 123 23.46 4.53 -0.69
N ALA A 124 22.52 5.47 -0.70
CA ALA A 124 21.09 5.17 -0.60
C ALA A 124 20.60 4.38 -1.83
N ILE A 125 20.97 4.80 -3.03
CA ILE A 125 20.63 4.11 -4.28
C ILE A 125 21.19 2.69 -4.27
N ALA A 126 22.44 2.50 -3.90
CA ALA A 126 23.10 1.19 -3.82
C ALA A 126 22.45 0.29 -2.74
N SER A 127 22.17 0.86 -1.55
CA SER A 127 21.53 0.12 -0.46
C SER A 127 20.14 -0.42 -0.82
N MET A 128 19.44 0.27 -1.71
CA MET A 128 18.10 -0.13 -2.17
C MET A 128 18.12 -0.93 -3.48
N GLY A 129 19.31 -1.22 -4.06
CA GLY A 129 19.45 -1.93 -5.33
C GLY A 129 18.78 -1.19 -6.49
N LEU A 130 19.02 0.13 -6.60
CA LEU A 130 18.40 1.01 -7.58
C LEU A 130 19.40 1.57 -8.61
N GLU A 131 20.64 1.09 -8.63
CA GLU A 131 21.74 1.63 -9.45
C GLU A 131 21.39 1.66 -10.95
N THR A 132 20.79 0.58 -11.45
CA THR A 132 20.38 0.46 -12.87
C THR A 132 19.21 1.38 -13.25
N LEU A 133 18.54 1.94 -12.26
CA LEU A 133 17.37 2.81 -12.43
C LEU A 133 17.68 4.29 -12.19
N ARG A 134 18.91 4.63 -11.80
CA ARG A 134 19.35 5.95 -11.34
C ARG A 134 18.87 7.12 -12.21
N ALA A 135 18.96 6.99 -13.52
CA ALA A 135 18.59 8.03 -14.49
C ALA A 135 17.17 7.85 -15.05
N ARG A 136 16.34 6.98 -14.44
CA ARG A 136 14.97 6.79 -14.93
C ARG A 136 14.00 7.79 -14.33
N PRO A 137 13.05 8.26 -15.13
CA PRO A 137 11.91 9.02 -14.64
C PRO A 137 11.08 8.20 -13.65
N LEU A 138 10.58 8.83 -12.59
CA LEU A 138 9.82 8.15 -11.53
C LEU A 138 8.46 7.61 -12.01
N ASP A 139 7.85 8.24 -13.02
CA ASP A 139 6.55 7.84 -13.56
C ASP A 139 6.57 6.47 -14.22
N VAL A 140 7.71 6.08 -14.82
CA VAL A 140 7.86 4.79 -15.53
C VAL A 140 8.23 3.62 -14.62
N LEU A 141 8.56 3.89 -13.35
CA LEU A 141 8.91 2.88 -12.36
C LEU A 141 7.69 2.06 -11.92
N SER A 142 7.91 0.78 -11.64
CA SER A 142 6.91 -0.09 -11.00
C SER A 142 6.61 0.38 -9.56
N SER A 143 5.50 -0.06 -8.98
CA SER A 143 5.14 0.27 -7.59
C SER A 143 6.20 -0.16 -6.59
N GLY A 144 6.81 -1.34 -6.77
CA GLY A 144 7.90 -1.81 -5.90
C GLY A 144 9.19 -1.00 -6.05
N GLU A 145 9.52 -0.52 -7.25
CA GLU A 145 10.65 0.39 -7.47
C GLU A 145 10.38 1.75 -6.83
N LYS A 146 9.17 2.30 -6.98
CA LYS A 146 8.76 3.56 -6.35
C LYS A 146 8.84 3.47 -4.83
N GLN A 147 8.39 2.36 -4.24
CA GLN A 147 8.50 2.16 -2.79
C GLN A 147 9.95 2.16 -2.32
N ARG A 148 10.85 1.48 -3.05
CA ARG A 148 12.28 1.51 -2.74
C ARG A 148 12.89 2.90 -2.88
N VAL A 149 12.46 3.69 -3.88
CA VAL A 149 12.88 5.09 -4.01
C VAL A 149 12.40 5.93 -2.83
N ALA A 150 11.15 5.76 -2.38
CA ALA A 150 10.62 6.46 -1.21
C ALA A 150 11.42 6.13 0.06
N VAL A 151 11.81 4.86 0.25
CA VAL A 151 12.69 4.50 1.36
C VAL A 151 14.10 5.06 1.16
N ALA A 152 14.65 5.05 -0.07
CA ALA A 152 15.97 5.59 -0.37
C ALA A 152 16.07 7.10 -0.09
N SER A 153 15.02 7.88 -0.43
CA SER A 153 14.99 9.32 -0.19
C SER A 153 15.02 9.65 1.30
N VAL A 154 14.34 8.85 2.11
CA VAL A 154 14.41 8.98 3.57
C VAL A 154 15.75 8.50 4.12
N TYR A 155 16.25 7.36 3.62
CA TYR A 155 17.54 6.79 4.08
C TYR A 155 18.73 7.72 3.83
N ALA A 156 18.73 8.47 2.72
CA ALA A 156 19.80 9.41 2.41
C ALA A 156 19.99 10.48 3.50
N LEU A 157 18.91 10.86 4.19
CA LEU A 157 18.95 11.81 5.31
C LEU A 157 19.54 11.18 6.58
N ARG A 158 19.48 9.84 6.72
CA ARG A 158 19.93 9.06 7.89
C ARG A 158 19.24 9.48 9.19
N PRO A 159 17.89 9.49 9.23
CA PRO A 159 17.18 9.69 10.49
C PRO A 159 17.40 8.49 11.42
N HIS A 160 17.28 8.71 12.73
CA HIS A 160 17.36 7.62 13.70
C HIS A 160 16.06 6.81 13.82
N THR A 161 14.94 7.39 13.40
CA THR A 161 13.63 6.75 13.46
C THR A 161 12.96 6.76 12.10
N TYR A 162 12.38 5.64 11.71
CA TYR A 162 11.58 5.49 10.50
C TYR A 162 10.13 5.19 10.87
N VAL A 163 9.20 6.00 10.36
CA VAL A 163 7.76 5.80 10.49
C VAL A 163 7.21 5.44 9.13
N CYS A 164 6.70 4.22 8.99
CA CYS A 164 6.15 3.70 7.73
C CYS A 164 4.64 3.47 7.87
N ASP A 165 3.85 4.07 6.99
CA ASP A 165 2.40 3.87 6.95
C ASP A 165 2.05 2.97 5.77
N GLU A 166 1.61 1.73 6.05
CA GLU A 166 1.25 0.68 5.09
C GLU A 166 2.22 0.52 3.90
N PRO A 167 3.53 0.37 4.15
CA PRO A 167 4.54 0.43 3.09
C PRO A 167 4.45 -0.72 2.09
N THR A 168 3.64 -1.77 2.37
CA THR A 168 3.43 -2.90 1.45
C THR A 168 2.11 -2.87 0.70
N ALA A 169 1.27 -1.85 0.86
CA ALA A 169 -0.07 -1.79 0.28
C ALA A 169 -0.12 -2.06 -1.23
N ASN A 170 0.89 -1.57 -1.96
CA ASN A 170 0.98 -1.69 -3.42
C ASN A 170 2.02 -2.71 -3.90
N LEU A 171 2.56 -3.55 -3.00
CA LEU A 171 3.59 -4.53 -3.31
C LEU A 171 3.03 -5.94 -3.48
N ASP A 172 3.64 -6.69 -4.40
CA ASP A 172 3.49 -8.14 -4.43
C ASP A 172 4.37 -8.81 -3.34
N SER A 173 4.29 -10.12 -3.18
CA SER A 173 5.04 -10.85 -2.16
C SER A 173 6.54 -10.66 -2.30
N GLU A 174 7.08 -10.66 -3.53
CA GLU A 174 8.51 -10.44 -3.77
C GLU A 174 8.93 -9.00 -3.38
N GLY A 175 8.11 -8.01 -3.71
CA GLY A 175 8.32 -6.62 -3.30
C GLY A 175 8.30 -6.45 -1.79
N ALA A 176 7.36 -7.11 -1.11
CA ALA A 176 7.28 -7.10 0.35
C ALA A 176 8.50 -7.76 1.00
N THR A 177 8.98 -8.90 0.47
CA THR A 177 10.18 -9.58 0.97
C THR A 177 11.44 -8.71 0.80
N ARG A 178 11.57 -8.02 -0.33
CA ARG A 178 12.69 -7.08 -0.54
C ARG A 178 12.63 -5.91 0.44
N LEU A 179 11.46 -5.33 0.67
CA LEU A 179 11.27 -4.26 1.66
C LEU A 179 11.60 -4.76 3.07
N ALA A 180 11.17 -5.98 3.41
CA ALA A 180 11.53 -6.61 4.67
C ALA A 180 13.05 -6.69 4.89
N GLY A 181 13.80 -7.08 3.86
CA GLY A 181 15.28 -7.10 3.90
C GLY A 181 15.88 -5.72 4.16
N ILE A 182 15.32 -4.67 3.54
CA ILE A 182 15.76 -3.29 3.73
C ILE A 182 15.49 -2.83 5.18
N LEU A 183 14.26 -3.03 5.67
CA LEU A 183 13.88 -2.61 7.03
C LEU A 183 14.65 -3.40 8.10
N ARG A 184 14.94 -4.69 7.86
CA ARG A 184 15.82 -5.47 8.72
C ARG A 184 17.20 -4.84 8.79
N LYS A 185 17.81 -4.49 7.65
CA LYS A 185 19.10 -3.81 7.60
C LYS A 185 19.09 -2.51 8.40
N LEU A 186 18.05 -1.68 8.25
CA LEU A 186 17.89 -0.45 9.03
C LEU A 186 17.85 -0.73 10.53
N LYS A 187 17.11 -1.76 10.96
CA LYS A 187 17.05 -2.18 12.36
C LYS A 187 18.42 -2.66 12.87
N ASP A 188 19.12 -3.47 12.09
CA ASP A 188 20.44 -4.00 12.44
C ASP A 188 21.50 -2.87 12.54
N GLU A 189 21.29 -1.76 11.82
CA GLU A 189 22.07 -0.51 11.95
C GLU A 189 21.71 0.31 13.21
N GLY A 190 20.77 -0.17 14.04
CA GLY A 190 20.36 0.45 15.30
C GLY A 190 19.24 1.48 15.17
N ASN A 191 18.60 1.57 14.00
CA ASN A 191 17.48 2.50 13.79
C ASN A 191 16.19 1.98 14.42
N THR A 192 15.38 2.91 14.90
CA THR A 192 14.03 2.65 15.43
C THR A 192 13.02 2.60 14.29
N LEU A 193 12.16 1.59 14.28
CA LEU A 193 11.13 1.41 13.24
C LEU A 193 9.74 1.42 13.86
N ILE A 194 8.84 2.24 13.33
CA ILE A 194 7.42 2.22 13.66
C ILE A 194 6.65 1.99 12.37
N ILE A 195 5.96 0.87 12.25
CA ILE A 195 5.35 0.41 11.01
C ILE A 195 3.86 0.18 11.23
N ALA A 196 3.00 1.00 10.64
CA ALA A 196 1.56 0.72 10.58
C ALA A 196 1.32 -0.26 9.43
N GLU A 197 0.73 -1.43 9.73
CA GLU A 197 0.57 -2.47 8.71
C GLU A 197 -0.59 -3.44 9.03
N HIS A 198 -1.23 -3.93 7.96
CA HIS A 198 -2.27 -4.96 8.03
C HIS A 198 -1.75 -6.36 7.67
N ARG A 199 -0.70 -6.44 6.86
CA ARG A 199 -0.09 -7.70 6.38
C ARG A 199 1.10 -8.04 7.27
N LEU A 200 0.89 -8.86 8.29
CA LEU A 200 1.87 -9.05 9.36
C LEU A 200 2.94 -10.11 9.08
N ALA A 201 2.68 -11.05 8.16
CA ALA A 201 3.56 -12.20 7.92
C ALA A 201 5.00 -11.81 7.59
N TRP A 202 5.22 -10.81 6.75
CA TRP A 202 6.54 -10.35 6.35
C TRP A 202 7.33 -9.62 7.46
N LEU A 203 6.62 -9.18 8.53
CA LEU A 203 7.20 -8.49 9.69
C LEU A 203 7.59 -9.44 10.81
N SER A 204 7.16 -10.70 10.78
CA SER A 204 7.34 -11.65 11.88
C SER A 204 8.79 -11.87 12.32
N GLY A 205 9.75 -11.61 11.42
CA GLY A 205 11.18 -11.72 11.71
C GLY A 205 11.88 -10.38 11.98
N ILE A 206 11.16 -9.25 11.99
CA ILE A 206 11.71 -7.90 12.17
C ILE A 206 11.11 -7.25 13.43
N ALA A 207 9.81 -7.44 13.65
CA ALA A 207 9.09 -6.83 14.76
C ALA A 207 9.58 -7.35 16.12
N ASP A 208 9.76 -6.44 17.07
CA ASP A 208 9.95 -6.76 18.48
C ASP A 208 8.61 -6.81 19.21
N ARG A 209 7.67 -5.97 18.80
CA ARG A 209 6.36 -5.82 19.43
C ARG A 209 5.28 -5.41 18.44
N PHE A 210 4.09 -5.94 18.64
CA PHE A 210 2.87 -5.57 17.93
C PHE A 210 1.95 -4.81 18.89
N VAL A 211 1.47 -3.66 18.45
CA VAL A 211 0.52 -2.80 19.15
C VAL A 211 -0.78 -2.79 18.37
N TYR A 212 -1.84 -3.28 18.96
CA TYR A 212 -3.16 -3.33 18.31
C TYR A 212 -3.96 -2.08 18.63
N VAL A 213 -4.28 -1.33 17.59
CA VAL A 213 -5.00 -0.06 17.65
C VAL A 213 -6.38 -0.23 17.02
N SER A 214 -7.41 0.01 17.81
CA SER A 214 -8.81 -0.05 17.38
C SER A 214 -9.61 1.05 18.08
N GLU A 215 -10.57 1.62 17.37
CA GLU A 215 -11.43 2.70 17.89
C GLU A 215 -10.64 3.85 18.54
N GLY A 216 -9.51 4.19 17.93
CA GLY A 216 -8.65 5.28 18.37
C GLY A 216 -7.84 5.01 19.64
N THR A 217 -7.84 3.79 20.18
CA THR A 217 -7.13 3.43 21.42
C THR A 217 -6.22 2.23 21.25
N ILE A 218 -5.19 2.10 22.09
CA ILE A 218 -4.38 0.88 22.18
C ILE A 218 -5.14 -0.13 23.03
N GLN A 219 -5.47 -1.27 22.44
CA GLN A 219 -6.21 -2.34 23.11
C GLN A 219 -5.29 -3.36 23.79
N TRP A 220 -4.16 -3.66 23.17
CA TRP A 220 -3.15 -4.57 23.69
C TRP A 220 -1.82 -4.45 22.95
N GLU A 221 -0.79 -4.98 23.57
CA GLU A 221 0.54 -5.16 23.02
C GLU A 221 0.96 -6.61 23.13
N LYS A 222 1.61 -7.16 22.09
CA LYS A 222 2.02 -8.55 22.05
C LYS A 222 3.39 -8.69 21.38
N THR A 223 4.19 -9.63 21.89
CA THR A 223 5.43 -10.06 21.24
C THR A 223 5.15 -10.92 20.00
N PRO A 224 6.11 -11.11 19.08
CA PRO A 224 5.94 -12.03 17.95
C PRO A 224 5.61 -13.47 18.37
N ALA A 225 6.09 -13.93 19.53
CA ALA A 225 5.73 -15.25 20.08
C ALA A 225 4.24 -15.31 20.43
N GLN A 226 3.75 -14.36 21.20
CA GLN A 226 2.34 -14.26 21.57
C GLN A 226 1.41 -14.07 20.36
N MET A 227 1.87 -13.39 19.31
CA MET A 227 1.11 -13.24 18.07
C MET A 227 0.94 -14.57 17.33
N ARG A 228 1.94 -15.46 17.38
CA ARG A 228 1.84 -16.81 16.76
C ARG A 228 0.92 -17.75 17.55
N GLU A 229 0.75 -17.49 18.83
CA GLU A 229 -0.13 -18.29 19.72
C GLU A 229 -1.62 -17.93 19.58
N LEU A 230 -1.94 -16.81 18.90
CA LEU A 230 -3.33 -16.41 18.69
C LEU A 230 -4.11 -17.50 17.93
N SER A 231 -5.23 -17.92 18.48
CA SER A 231 -6.16 -18.84 17.83
C SER A 231 -6.78 -18.23 16.55
N GLU A 232 -7.30 -19.05 15.67
CA GLU A 232 -7.99 -18.57 14.47
C GLU A 232 -9.22 -17.71 14.82
N GLU A 233 -9.93 -18.04 15.89
CA GLU A 233 -11.07 -17.27 16.39
C GLU A 233 -10.65 -15.88 16.87
N GLU A 234 -9.57 -15.79 17.63
CA GLU A 234 -9.02 -14.50 18.07
C GLU A 234 -8.54 -13.66 16.89
N ARG A 235 -7.82 -14.25 15.93
CA ARG A 235 -7.40 -13.55 14.71
C ARG A 235 -8.59 -13.00 13.93
N LYS A 236 -9.65 -13.78 13.77
CA LYS A 236 -10.90 -13.34 13.12
C LYS A 236 -11.57 -12.22 13.91
N ARG A 237 -11.65 -12.33 15.25
CA ARG A 237 -12.22 -11.31 16.12
C ARG A 237 -11.50 -9.97 16.00
N TYR A 238 -10.17 -10.00 15.94
CA TYR A 238 -9.34 -8.80 15.76
C TYR A 238 -9.18 -8.36 14.31
N GLY A 239 -9.72 -9.08 13.35
CA GLY A 239 -9.53 -8.79 11.92
C GLY A 239 -8.08 -8.90 11.46
N LEU A 240 -7.26 -9.69 12.16
CA LEU A 240 -5.85 -9.87 11.86
C LEU A 240 -5.65 -10.91 10.75
N ARG A 241 -4.74 -10.59 9.84
CA ARG A 241 -4.23 -11.56 8.87
C ARG A 241 -3.18 -12.46 9.54
N GLU A 242 -2.89 -13.59 8.92
CA GLU A 242 -1.88 -14.51 9.43
C GLU A 242 -0.52 -13.84 9.62
N VAL A 243 0.16 -14.20 10.71
CA VAL A 243 1.50 -13.71 11.05
C VAL A 243 2.57 -14.61 10.44
N THR A 244 2.21 -15.81 10.01
CA THR A 244 3.09 -16.75 9.32
C THR A 244 2.65 -16.89 7.86
N GLU A 245 3.61 -16.96 6.93
CA GLU A 245 3.31 -17.38 5.56
C GLU A 245 2.91 -18.84 5.57
N THR A 246 1.62 -19.11 5.60
CA THR A 246 1.09 -20.44 5.33
C THR A 246 1.00 -20.57 3.81
N GLU A 247 1.69 -21.56 3.24
CA GLU A 247 1.42 -21.96 1.86
C GLU A 247 -0.06 -22.40 1.79
N ALA A 248 -0.91 -21.48 1.36
CA ALA A 248 -2.28 -21.82 1.05
C ALA A 248 -2.24 -22.81 -0.11
N SER A 249 -2.54 -24.07 0.16
CA SER A 249 -2.82 -25.03 -0.89
C SER A 249 -4.03 -24.49 -1.65
N LEU A 250 -3.79 -23.98 -2.87
CA LEU A 250 -4.89 -23.57 -3.75
C LEU A 250 -5.79 -24.80 -3.93
N PRO A 251 -7.10 -24.71 -3.67
CA PRO A 251 -8.00 -25.78 -3.96
C PRO A 251 -7.83 -26.14 -5.44
N GLY A 252 -7.65 -27.42 -5.71
CA GLY A 252 -7.47 -27.91 -7.08
C GLY A 252 -8.58 -27.37 -7.98
N VAL A 253 -8.24 -26.96 -9.18
CA VAL A 253 -9.23 -26.51 -10.17
C VAL A 253 -10.25 -27.63 -10.33
N PRO A 254 -11.55 -27.42 -10.07
CA PRO A 254 -12.56 -28.45 -10.24
C PRO A 254 -12.52 -28.99 -11.66
N ALA A 255 -12.38 -30.28 -11.83
CA ALA A 255 -12.31 -30.95 -13.14
C ALA A 255 -13.56 -30.73 -14.00
N ASN A 256 -14.67 -30.33 -13.41
CA ASN A 256 -15.91 -29.97 -14.09
C ASN A 256 -16.05 -28.45 -14.13
N ALA A 257 -15.35 -27.83 -15.09
CA ALA A 257 -15.69 -26.46 -15.51
C ALA A 257 -17.08 -26.53 -16.16
N GLY A 258 -18.08 -25.87 -15.54
CA GLY A 258 -19.38 -25.66 -16.16
C GLY A 258 -19.24 -25.05 -17.56
N GLU A 259 -20.31 -24.93 -18.32
CA GLU A 259 -20.28 -24.40 -19.70
C GLU A 259 -19.42 -23.12 -19.79
N GLU A 260 -18.47 -23.14 -20.73
CA GLU A 260 -17.58 -22.01 -20.97
C GLU A 260 -18.39 -20.77 -21.36
N HIS A 261 -18.62 -19.89 -20.40
CA HIS A 261 -19.39 -18.68 -20.66
C HIS A 261 -18.53 -17.56 -21.24
N PHE A 262 -17.29 -17.45 -20.77
CA PHE A 262 -16.34 -16.43 -21.22
C PHE A 262 -14.98 -17.12 -21.50
N PHE A 263 -14.53 -17.06 -22.73
CA PHE A 263 -13.22 -17.61 -23.07
C PHE A 263 -12.48 -16.77 -24.12
N CYS A 264 -11.17 -16.86 -24.13
CA CYS A 264 -10.34 -16.26 -25.16
C CYS A 264 -9.39 -17.29 -25.77
N ARG A 265 -9.06 -17.08 -27.05
CA ARG A 265 -8.14 -17.92 -27.82
C ARG A 265 -7.04 -17.06 -28.43
N ASN A 266 -5.79 -17.51 -28.25
CA ASN A 266 -4.58 -16.89 -28.78
C ASN A 266 -4.53 -15.38 -28.53
N LEU A 267 -5.01 -14.94 -27.35
CA LEU A 267 -5.11 -13.53 -27.02
C LEU A 267 -3.72 -12.91 -26.86
N THR A 268 -3.46 -11.87 -27.62
CA THR A 268 -2.18 -11.16 -27.63
C THR A 268 -2.43 -9.69 -27.41
N CYS A 269 -1.63 -9.06 -26.55
CA CYS A 269 -1.68 -7.64 -26.30
C CYS A 269 -0.28 -7.02 -26.32
N ARG A 270 -0.14 -5.96 -27.10
CA ARG A 270 1.06 -5.11 -27.18
C ARG A 270 0.69 -3.68 -26.84
N ARG A 271 1.55 -2.99 -26.12
CA ARG A 271 1.41 -1.56 -25.84
C ARG A 271 2.62 -0.86 -26.46
N LYS A 272 2.37 -0.10 -27.55
CA LYS A 272 3.46 0.41 -28.39
C LYS A 272 4.34 -0.75 -28.88
N LYS A 273 5.64 -0.76 -28.54
CA LYS A 273 6.59 -1.84 -28.89
C LYS A 273 6.71 -2.93 -27.83
N LEU A 274 6.08 -2.76 -26.64
CA LEU A 274 6.18 -3.70 -25.52
C LEU A 274 5.14 -4.80 -25.68
N LEU A 275 5.55 -6.05 -25.71
CA LEU A 275 4.69 -7.22 -25.61
C LEU A 275 4.29 -7.41 -24.14
N ILE A 276 2.99 -7.43 -23.84
CA ILE A 276 2.46 -7.62 -22.48
C ILE A 276 2.17 -9.10 -22.25
N PHE A 277 1.43 -9.71 -23.17
CA PHE A 277 1.19 -11.16 -23.18
C PHE A 277 0.89 -11.63 -24.62
N GLU A 278 1.18 -12.88 -24.89
CA GLU A 278 1.05 -13.49 -26.21
C GLU A 278 0.44 -14.89 -26.10
N ASN A 279 -0.41 -15.21 -27.07
CA ASN A 279 -1.04 -16.53 -27.24
C ASN A 279 -1.77 -17.06 -25.98
N LEU A 280 -2.32 -16.13 -25.19
CA LEU A 280 -3.03 -16.48 -23.95
C LEU A 280 -4.38 -17.14 -24.29
N ASN A 281 -4.57 -18.34 -23.76
CA ASN A 281 -5.85 -19.05 -23.76
C ASN A 281 -6.39 -19.08 -22.33
N LEU A 282 -7.62 -18.66 -22.15
CA LEU A 282 -8.25 -18.56 -20.82
C LEU A 282 -9.73 -18.89 -20.96
N SER A 283 -10.24 -19.70 -20.03
CA SER A 283 -11.67 -19.98 -19.89
C SER A 283 -12.14 -19.58 -18.50
N LEU A 284 -13.25 -18.86 -18.44
CA LEU A 284 -13.88 -18.39 -17.22
C LEU A 284 -15.29 -19.00 -17.13
N PRO A 285 -15.51 -19.96 -16.21
CA PRO A 285 -16.82 -20.61 -16.08
C PRO A 285 -17.89 -19.65 -15.56
N ALA A 286 -19.13 -19.84 -16.02
CA ALA A 286 -20.27 -19.07 -15.55
C ALA A 286 -20.55 -19.29 -14.05
N GLY A 287 -20.98 -18.24 -13.35
CA GLY A 287 -21.39 -18.31 -11.95
C GLY A 287 -20.25 -18.65 -10.98
N LYS A 288 -18.99 -18.50 -11.39
CA LYS A 288 -17.80 -18.72 -10.55
C LYS A 288 -17.00 -17.46 -10.38
N ILE A 289 -16.29 -17.34 -9.25
CA ILE A 289 -15.28 -16.31 -9.02
C ILE A 289 -13.93 -16.87 -9.49
N THR A 290 -13.28 -16.17 -10.41
CA THR A 290 -11.95 -16.54 -10.90
C THR A 290 -10.94 -15.51 -10.41
N ALA A 291 -9.95 -15.93 -9.62
CA ALA A 291 -8.86 -15.08 -9.17
C ALA A 291 -7.72 -15.04 -10.21
N LEU A 292 -7.35 -13.84 -10.66
CA LEU A 292 -6.20 -13.61 -11.52
C LEU A 292 -5.00 -13.23 -10.66
N THR A 293 -4.07 -14.15 -10.47
CA THR A 293 -2.89 -13.96 -9.62
C THR A 293 -1.61 -13.79 -10.45
N GLY A 294 -0.54 -13.33 -9.83
CA GLY A 294 0.77 -13.15 -10.44
C GLY A 294 1.48 -11.87 -10.00
N ARG A 295 2.75 -11.74 -10.36
CA ARG A 295 3.63 -10.62 -10.01
C ARG A 295 3.08 -9.26 -10.48
N ASN A 296 3.52 -8.19 -9.83
CA ASN A 296 3.27 -6.83 -10.33
C ASN A 296 3.96 -6.65 -11.70
N GLY A 297 3.27 -5.96 -12.62
CA GLY A 297 3.76 -5.83 -13.99
C GLY A 297 3.50 -7.03 -14.93
N ALA A 298 3.01 -8.17 -14.44
CA ALA A 298 2.71 -9.36 -15.26
C ALA A 298 1.56 -9.17 -16.27
N GLY A 299 0.91 -8.00 -16.29
CA GLY A 299 -0.15 -7.71 -17.26
C GLY A 299 -1.58 -8.00 -16.76
N LYS A 300 -1.80 -8.32 -15.46
CA LYS A 300 -3.13 -8.62 -14.90
C LYS A 300 -4.16 -7.54 -15.20
N THR A 301 -3.84 -6.29 -14.88
CA THR A 301 -4.71 -5.14 -15.14
C THR A 301 -4.95 -4.95 -16.65
N THR A 302 -3.91 -5.12 -17.47
CA THR A 302 -4.03 -5.05 -18.93
C THR A 302 -4.97 -6.14 -19.44
N LEU A 303 -4.84 -7.37 -18.93
CA LEU A 303 -5.75 -8.47 -19.29
C LEU A 303 -7.19 -8.14 -18.91
N ALA A 304 -7.44 -7.69 -17.68
CA ALA A 304 -8.77 -7.28 -17.23
C ALA A 304 -9.37 -6.17 -18.13
N MET A 305 -8.58 -5.15 -18.48
CA MET A 305 -9.01 -4.07 -19.38
C MET A 305 -9.29 -4.59 -20.80
N VAL A 306 -8.50 -5.53 -21.31
CA VAL A 306 -8.73 -6.18 -22.60
C VAL A 306 -10.00 -7.02 -22.57
N LEU A 307 -10.22 -7.82 -21.54
CA LEU A 307 -11.44 -8.61 -21.37
C LEU A 307 -12.69 -7.72 -21.30
N ALA A 308 -12.62 -6.59 -20.60
CA ALA A 308 -13.70 -5.60 -20.52
C ALA A 308 -13.88 -4.79 -21.82
N GLY A 309 -12.96 -4.89 -22.78
CA GLY A 309 -13.00 -4.12 -24.02
C GLY A 309 -12.57 -2.66 -23.88
N LEU A 310 -12.00 -2.26 -22.73
CA LEU A 310 -11.44 -0.92 -22.50
C LEU A 310 -10.10 -0.74 -23.20
N GLN A 311 -9.36 -1.82 -23.41
CA GLN A 311 -8.14 -1.85 -24.19
C GLN A 311 -8.29 -2.82 -25.37
N LYS A 312 -7.84 -2.42 -26.55
CA LYS A 312 -7.88 -3.27 -27.74
C LYS A 312 -6.76 -4.31 -27.68
N GLN A 313 -7.09 -5.59 -27.91
CA GLN A 313 -6.08 -6.63 -28.13
C GLN A 313 -5.39 -6.44 -29.47
N SER A 314 -4.15 -6.93 -29.58
CA SER A 314 -3.35 -6.93 -30.81
C SER A 314 -3.63 -8.15 -31.69
N GLY A 315 -4.08 -9.26 -31.07
CA GLY A 315 -4.42 -10.51 -31.75
C GLY A 315 -5.34 -11.37 -30.89
N GLY A 316 -5.86 -12.45 -31.46
CA GLY A 316 -6.73 -13.40 -30.78
C GLY A 316 -8.20 -13.00 -30.74
N GLU A 317 -9.00 -13.85 -30.12
CA GLU A 317 -10.45 -13.74 -30.11
C GLU A 317 -11.02 -13.91 -28.71
N ILE A 318 -12.10 -13.20 -28.43
CA ILE A 318 -12.80 -13.26 -27.14
C ILE A 318 -14.27 -13.58 -27.40
N TYR A 319 -14.77 -14.57 -26.64
CA TYR A 319 -16.12 -15.10 -26.75
C TYR A 319 -16.86 -14.95 -25.41
N ILE A 320 -18.11 -14.57 -25.47
CA ILE A 320 -19.01 -14.49 -24.31
C ILE A 320 -20.36 -15.13 -24.71
N GLY A 321 -20.81 -16.14 -23.97
CA GLY A 321 -22.03 -16.89 -24.29
C GLY A 321 -21.97 -17.52 -25.71
N GLY A 322 -20.83 -18.09 -26.08
CA GLY A 322 -20.60 -18.72 -27.36
C GLY A 322 -20.45 -17.75 -28.56
N LYS A 323 -20.59 -16.43 -28.36
CA LYS A 323 -20.52 -15.43 -29.42
C LYS A 323 -19.21 -14.66 -29.37
N LYS A 324 -18.50 -14.51 -30.50
CA LYS A 324 -17.34 -13.63 -30.64
C LYS A 324 -17.76 -12.17 -30.46
N LEU A 325 -17.20 -11.47 -29.48
CA LEU A 325 -17.54 -10.08 -29.18
C LEU A 325 -16.36 -9.13 -29.37
N PRO A 326 -16.47 -8.15 -30.28
CA PRO A 326 -15.48 -7.08 -30.42
C PRO A 326 -15.48 -6.14 -29.19
N ALA A 327 -14.37 -5.41 -28.97
CA ALA A 327 -14.18 -4.56 -27.81
C ALA A 327 -15.36 -3.61 -27.52
N GLY A 328 -15.92 -2.99 -28.55
CA GLY A 328 -17.05 -2.07 -28.40
C GLY A 328 -18.33 -2.71 -27.88
N LYS A 329 -18.58 -4.00 -28.20
CA LYS A 329 -19.70 -4.76 -27.67
C LYS A 329 -19.43 -5.28 -26.26
N ARG A 330 -18.18 -5.67 -25.95
CA ARG A 330 -17.80 -6.12 -24.61
C ARG A 330 -18.00 -5.04 -23.56
N ARG A 331 -17.68 -3.77 -23.83
CA ARG A 331 -17.93 -2.62 -22.94
C ARG A 331 -19.38 -2.46 -22.47
N LYS A 332 -20.32 -3.07 -23.18
CA LYS A 332 -21.75 -3.01 -22.83
C LYS A 332 -22.19 -4.16 -21.91
N VAL A 333 -21.39 -5.24 -21.80
CA VAL A 333 -21.77 -6.45 -21.08
C VAL A 333 -20.73 -6.90 -20.02
N VAL A 334 -19.57 -6.23 -19.97
CA VAL A 334 -18.52 -6.51 -18.99
C VAL A 334 -18.24 -5.24 -18.21
N TRP A 335 -18.38 -5.32 -16.91
CA TRP A 335 -18.09 -4.24 -15.99
C TRP A 335 -16.65 -4.35 -15.48
N TYR A 336 -15.98 -3.23 -15.35
CA TYR A 336 -14.61 -3.13 -14.86
C TYR A 336 -14.55 -2.14 -13.71
N SER A 337 -14.02 -2.60 -12.57
CA SER A 337 -13.68 -1.75 -11.44
C SER A 337 -12.17 -1.57 -11.37
N SER A 338 -11.71 -0.33 -11.36
CA SER A 338 -10.29 0.01 -11.27
C SER A 338 -9.78 -0.16 -9.83
N ASN A 339 -8.49 -0.48 -9.69
CA ASN A 339 -7.82 -0.41 -8.39
C ASN A 339 -7.74 1.04 -7.86
N ASP A 340 -7.58 2.00 -8.76
CA ASP A 340 -7.66 3.42 -8.44
C ASP A 340 -9.11 3.89 -8.61
N THR A 341 -9.85 3.90 -7.50
CA THR A 341 -11.25 4.32 -7.46
C THR A 341 -11.43 5.81 -7.77
N GLY A 342 -10.44 6.64 -7.45
CA GLY A 342 -10.46 8.07 -7.74
C GLY A 342 -10.64 8.38 -9.24
N THR A 343 -10.15 7.51 -10.12
CA THR A 343 -10.32 7.65 -11.57
C THR A 343 -11.74 7.32 -12.06
N GLN A 344 -12.58 6.73 -11.22
CA GLN A 344 -13.97 6.37 -11.55
C GLN A 344 -14.99 7.43 -11.11
N PHE A 345 -14.61 8.34 -10.22
CA PHE A 345 -15.49 9.41 -9.75
C PHE A 345 -15.25 10.69 -10.54
N LEU A 346 -16.32 11.27 -11.09
CA LEU A 346 -16.29 12.60 -11.70
C LEU A 346 -16.56 13.64 -10.61
N PRO A 347 -15.64 14.55 -10.30
CA PRO A 347 -15.93 15.64 -9.36
C PRO A 347 -16.83 16.69 -10.04
N PRO A 348 -17.70 17.40 -9.36
CA PRO A 348 -18.29 17.24 -8.03
C PRO A 348 -19.77 16.86 -8.03
N ALA A 349 -20.18 15.79 -8.64
CA ALA A 349 -21.58 15.38 -8.61
C ALA A 349 -21.70 13.85 -8.56
N SER A 350 -21.57 13.29 -7.37
CA SER A 350 -21.79 11.86 -7.11
C SER A 350 -23.13 11.31 -7.64
N ARG A 351 -24.16 12.16 -7.71
CA ARG A 351 -25.46 11.79 -8.29
C ARG A 351 -25.44 11.56 -9.81
N ARG A 352 -24.53 12.19 -10.57
CA ARG A 352 -24.46 12.00 -12.02
C ARG A 352 -23.74 10.71 -12.43
N ASN A 353 -22.86 10.18 -11.60
CA ASN A 353 -22.17 8.92 -11.88
C ASN A 353 -23.11 7.70 -11.79
N CYS A 354 -24.12 7.75 -10.93
CA CYS A 354 -25.15 6.69 -10.85
C CYS A 354 -26.11 6.70 -12.04
N CYS A 355 -26.31 7.87 -12.69
CA CYS A 355 -27.25 8.00 -13.81
C CYS A 355 -26.63 7.67 -15.18
N SER A 356 -25.32 7.53 -15.30
CA SER A 356 -24.64 7.11 -16.54
C SER A 356 -24.51 5.58 -16.67
N ILE A 357 -25.02 4.83 -15.72
CA ILE A 357 -25.17 3.37 -15.82
C ILE A 357 -26.34 3.12 -16.79
N PRO A 358 -26.14 2.47 -17.95
CA PRO A 358 -27.25 2.07 -18.80
C PRO A 358 -28.18 1.18 -17.96
N MET A 359 -29.44 1.58 -17.81
CA MET A 359 -30.43 0.72 -17.17
C MET A 359 -30.42 -0.63 -17.88
N LEU A 360 -30.24 -1.70 -17.13
CA LEU A 360 -30.48 -3.06 -17.60
C LEU A 360 -31.94 -3.12 -18.07
N PRO A 361 -32.24 -3.81 -19.18
CA PRO A 361 -33.59 -4.01 -19.59
C PRO A 361 -34.40 -4.69 -18.46
N PRO A 362 -35.66 -4.35 -18.27
CA PRO A 362 -36.48 -4.92 -17.21
C PRO A 362 -36.65 -6.44 -17.45
N GLY A 363 -35.99 -7.24 -16.66
CA GLY A 363 -36.01 -8.70 -16.75
C GLY A 363 -34.94 -9.34 -15.90
N GLY A 364 -35.20 -9.47 -14.61
CA GLY A 364 -34.63 -10.51 -13.76
C GLY A 364 -33.37 -10.21 -13.00
N TRP A 365 -33.48 -9.49 -11.89
CA TRP A 365 -32.76 -9.77 -10.64
C TRP A 365 -33.63 -9.24 -9.51
N ASN A 366 -34.33 -10.15 -8.82
CA ASN A 366 -34.93 -9.83 -7.52
C ASN A 366 -33.77 -9.64 -6.54
N MET A 367 -33.47 -8.37 -6.21
CA MET A 367 -32.66 -8.08 -5.05
C MET A 367 -33.51 -8.27 -3.79
N PRO A 368 -32.99 -8.91 -2.73
CA PRO A 368 -33.69 -8.89 -1.44
C PRO A 368 -33.72 -7.44 -0.91
N GLU A 369 -34.90 -7.03 -0.45
CA GLU A 369 -35.13 -5.75 0.23
C GLU A 369 -34.42 -5.77 1.59
N HIS A 370 -33.15 -5.56 1.66
CA HIS A 370 -32.41 -5.16 2.87
C HIS A 370 -30.95 -4.90 2.48
N CYS A 371 -30.65 -3.66 2.14
CA CYS A 371 -29.36 -2.98 2.34
C CYS A 371 -29.63 -1.51 2.65
#